data_749197faf6d0df79cf683ab8546c670c
#
_entry.id   749197faf6d0df79cf683ab8546c670c
#
_cell.length_a   1.000
_cell.length_b   1.000
_cell.length_c   1.000
_cell.angle_alpha   90.00
_cell.angle_beta   90.00
_cell.angle_gamma   90.00
#
_symmetry.space_group_name_H-M   'P 1'
#
loop_
_entity.id
_entity.type
_entity.pdbx_description
1 polymer ?
#
loop_
_entity_poly.entity_id
_entity_poly.type
_entity_poly.pdbx_seq_one_letter_code
_entity_poly.pdbx_strand_id
1 'polypeptide(L)'
;MGTPQDWAPYSSLDDAAKVYLRDPDLALDQLRSVVDLPTIRSFIMSRGVTEESWGEAQWQEVVLTDGHRLIMWRADDEMSTEGDRERRVLNASVRTILLSTITDHVLTTEYEVLGDDTRRLSEVRLRMYTQLITRSRRKSATENRHLL
;
A
#
# COMPACT_ATOMS: atom_id res chain seq x y z
N MET A 1 0.02 22.25 -2.13
CA MET A 1 0.75 21.43 -1.14
C MET A 1 2.17 21.23 -1.60
N GLY A 2 3.12 21.35 -0.67
CA GLY A 2 4.52 21.05 -0.96
C GLY A 2 4.74 19.58 -1.33
N THR A 3 5.78 19.31 -2.11
CA THR A 3 6.23 17.95 -2.38
C THR A 3 6.60 17.29 -1.06
N PRO A 4 6.14 16.04 -0.78
CA PRO A 4 6.53 15.34 0.43
C PRO A 4 8.04 15.08 0.42
N GLN A 5 8.64 15.15 1.58
CA GLN A 5 10.04 14.80 1.74
C GLN A 5 10.23 13.30 1.46
N ASP A 6 11.30 12.95 0.76
CA ASP A 6 11.60 11.55 0.44
C ASP A 6 11.82 10.73 1.72
N TRP A 7 11.18 9.59 1.80
CA TRP A 7 11.29 8.66 2.93
C TRP A 7 12.49 7.71 2.83
N ALA A 8 13.02 7.51 1.63
CA ALA A 8 14.07 6.52 1.35
C ALA A 8 15.33 6.64 2.21
N PRO A 9 15.80 7.84 2.62
CA PRO A 9 16.94 7.98 3.52
C PRO A 9 16.71 7.47 4.94
N TYR A 10 15.47 7.25 5.35
CA TYR A 10 15.13 6.88 6.73
C TYR A 10 15.05 5.37 6.89
N SER A 11 15.77 4.82 7.88
CA SER A 11 15.75 3.40 8.21
C SER A 11 14.63 3.02 9.18
N SER A 12 14.14 3.97 9.96
CA SER A 12 13.03 3.80 10.90
C SER A 12 11.70 4.10 10.22
N LEU A 13 10.73 3.19 10.38
CA LEU A 13 9.37 3.41 9.89
C LEU A 13 8.73 4.67 10.50
N ASP A 14 8.91 4.89 11.80
CA ASP A 14 8.38 6.06 12.50
C ASP A 14 8.89 7.36 11.86
N ASP A 15 10.19 7.48 11.66
CA ASP A 15 10.79 8.68 11.09
C ASP A 15 10.39 8.87 9.62
N ALA A 16 10.39 7.79 8.84
CA ALA A 16 9.97 7.83 7.46
C ALA A 16 8.50 8.25 7.30
N ALA A 17 7.62 7.70 8.12
CA ALA A 17 6.20 8.04 8.11
C ALA A 17 5.96 9.52 8.43
N LYS A 18 6.64 10.05 9.43
CA LYS A 18 6.48 11.44 9.86
C LYS A 18 6.89 12.45 8.79
N VAL A 19 7.88 12.14 7.97
CA VAL A 19 8.32 13.05 6.91
C VAL A 19 7.55 12.88 5.62
N TYR A 20 6.98 11.72 5.37
CA TYR A 20 6.40 11.39 4.07
C TYR A 20 4.88 11.34 4.05
N LEU A 21 4.25 10.75 5.06
CA LEU A 21 2.80 10.59 5.10
C LEU A 21 2.10 11.88 5.54
N ARG A 22 0.89 12.07 5.06
CA ARG A 22 0.01 13.15 5.53
C ARG A 22 -0.53 12.83 6.94
N ASP A 23 -0.89 11.57 7.18
CA ASP A 23 -1.51 11.10 8.42
C ASP A 23 -0.63 10.03 9.12
N PRO A 24 0.59 10.38 9.53
CA PRO A 24 1.54 9.39 10.05
C PRO A 24 1.08 8.75 11.37
N ASP A 25 0.44 9.52 12.24
CA ASP A 25 -0.03 9.01 13.55
C ASP A 25 -1.10 7.95 13.37
N LEU A 26 -2.05 8.17 12.46
CA LEU A 26 -3.08 7.20 12.13
C LEU A 26 -2.48 5.91 11.57
N ALA A 27 -1.54 6.03 10.62
CA ALA A 27 -0.86 4.89 10.03
C ALA A 27 -0.11 4.07 11.09
N LEU A 28 0.68 4.73 11.90
CA LEU A 28 1.48 4.07 12.94
C LEU A 28 0.61 3.41 14.00
N ASP A 29 -0.47 4.04 14.44
CA ASP A 29 -1.39 3.46 15.42
C ASP A 29 -2.07 2.21 14.88
N GLN A 30 -2.54 2.26 13.64
CA GLN A 30 -3.18 1.11 13.02
C GLN A 30 -2.17 -0.04 12.76
N LEU A 31 -0.97 0.27 12.33
CA LEU A 31 0.08 -0.73 12.12
C LEU A 31 0.51 -1.39 13.44
N ARG A 32 0.64 -0.63 14.52
CA ARG A 32 0.95 -1.17 15.84
C ARG A 32 -0.09 -2.15 16.37
N SER A 33 -1.33 -2.04 15.92
CA SER A 33 -2.39 -2.97 16.33
C SER A 33 -2.24 -4.37 15.73
N VAL A 34 -1.45 -4.53 14.67
CA VAL A 34 -1.29 -5.80 13.94
C VAL A 34 0.14 -6.32 13.91
N VAL A 35 1.12 -5.47 14.14
CA VAL A 35 2.54 -5.85 14.11
C VAL A 35 3.34 -5.10 15.16
N ASP A 36 4.37 -5.75 15.69
CA ASP A 36 5.37 -5.12 16.54
C ASP A 36 6.37 -4.39 15.64
N LEU A 37 6.35 -3.04 15.67
CA LEU A 37 7.15 -2.22 14.75
C LEU A 37 8.66 -2.52 14.79
N PRO A 38 9.30 -2.82 15.94
CA PRO A 38 10.69 -3.22 15.96
C PRO A 38 11.03 -4.49 15.18
N THR A 39 10.03 -5.33 14.85
CA THR A 39 10.24 -6.57 14.08
C THR A 39 10.22 -6.35 12.57
N ILE A 40 9.92 -5.16 12.11
CA ILE A 40 9.85 -4.82 10.68
C ILE A 40 11.24 -4.87 10.08
N ARG A 41 11.38 -5.60 8.98
CA ARG A 41 12.65 -5.76 8.25
C ARG A 41 12.79 -4.78 7.10
N SER A 42 11.71 -4.51 6.40
CA SER A 42 11.70 -3.53 5.31
C SER A 42 10.32 -2.95 5.10
N PHE A 43 10.28 -1.77 4.52
CA PHE A 43 9.04 -1.07 4.20
C PHE A 43 9.24 -0.20 2.97
N ILE A 44 8.12 0.10 2.32
CA ILE A 44 8.02 1.12 1.27
C ILE A 44 6.79 1.98 1.53
N MET A 45 6.82 3.20 1.08
CA MET A 45 5.72 4.14 1.17
C MET A 45 5.43 4.77 -0.17
N SER A 46 4.17 5.04 -0.42
CA SER A 46 3.72 5.79 -1.59
C SER A 46 2.53 6.66 -1.25
N ARG A 47 2.35 7.74 -1.98
CA ARG A 47 1.19 8.61 -1.87
C ARG A 47 0.93 9.30 -3.19
N GLY A 48 -0.29 9.71 -3.39
CA GLY A 48 -0.67 10.40 -4.60
C GLY A 48 -1.92 11.24 -4.41
N VAL A 49 -2.28 11.93 -5.47
CA VAL A 49 -3.44 12.81 -5.54
C VAL A 49 -4.25 12.44 -6.76
N THR A 50 -5.57 12.38 -6.60
CA THR A 50 -6.52 12.24 -7.69
C THR A 50 -7.50 13.40 -7.67
N GLU A 51 -7.94 13.83 -8.87
CA GLU A 51 -9.00 14.82 -9.00
C GLU A 51 -10.33 14.09 -9.10
N GLU A 52 -11.19 14.33 -8.12
CA GLU A 52 -12.54 13.79 -8.08
C GLU A 52 -13.57 14.88 -8.40
N SER A 53 -14.81 14.48 -8.67
CA SER A 53 -15.90 15.45 -8.95
C SER A 53 -16.16 16.43 -7.80
N TRP A 54 -15.82 16.04 -6.57
CA TRP A 54 -16.00 16.82 -5.34
C TRP A 54 -14.74 17.55 -4.88
N GLY A 55 -13.61 17.39 -5.58
CA GLY A 55 -12.35 18.04 -5.28
C GLY A 55 -11.16 17.09 -5.31
N GLU A 56 -10.05 17.53 -4.74
CA GLU A 56 -8.82 16.77 -4.66
C GLU A 56 -8.91 15.69 -3.59
N ALA A 57 -8.61 14.44 -3.95
CA ALA A 57 -8.49 13.30 -3.07
C ALA A 57 -7.02 12.87 -2.95
N GLN A 58 -6.58 12.57 -1.75
CA GLN A 58 -5.27 11.99 -1.50
C GLN A 58 -5.39 10.53 -1.09
N TRP A 59 -4.40 9.73 -1.51
CA TRP A 59 -4.22 8.38 -1.01
C TRP A 59 -2.80 8.21 -0.48
N GLN A 60 -2.66 7.34 0.49
CA GLN A 60 -1.40 7.03 1.14
C GLN A 60 -1.30 5.53 1.34
N GLU A 61 -0.12 4.97 1.21
CA GLU A 61 0.09 3.54 1.36
C GLU A 61 1.43 3.26 2.03
N VAL A 62 1.43 2.29 2.92
CA VAL A 62 2.63 1.71 3.52
C VAL A 62 2.57 0.20 3.33
N VAL A 63 3.61 -0.36 2.74
CA VAL A 63 3.79 -1.80 2.63
C VAL A 63 5.03 -2.19 3.40
N LEU A 64 4.91 -3.15 4.29
CA LEU A 64 6.00 -3.59 5.14
C LEU A 64 6.00 -5.10 5.36
N THR A 65 7.13 -5.62 5.78
CA THR A 65 7.28 -7.04 6.12
C THR A 65 8.11 -7.24 7.38
N ASP A 66 7.72 -8.22 8.18
CA ASP A 66 8.50 -8.73 9.30
C ASP A 66 9.27 -10.01 8.94
N GLY A 67 9.24 -10.42 7.67
CA GLY A 67 9.84 -11.65 7.17
C GLY A 67 8.90 -12.86 7.15
N HIS A 68 7.72 -12.75 7.76
CA HIS A 68 6.68 -13.79 7.78
C HIS A 68 5.37 -13.33 7.16
N ARG A 69 5.09 -12.04 7.25
CA ARG A 69 3.87 -11.40 6.76
C ARG A 69 4.21 -10.21 5.88
N LEU A 70 3.37 -9.98 4.90
CA LEU A 70 3.26 -8.72 4.21
C LEU A 70 2.09 -7.95 4.82
N ILE A 71 2.32 -6.73 5.24
CA ILE A 71 1.31 -5.89 5.88
C ILE A 71 1.17 -4.62 5.05
N MET A 72 -0.05 -4.31 4.66
CA MET A 72 -0.37 -3.16 3.81
C MET A 72 -1.36 -2.27 4.52
N TRP A 73 -0.94 -1.05 4.79
CA TRP A 73 -1.81 0.02 5.25
C TRP A 73 -2.13 0.93 4.07
N ARG A 74 -3.40 1.29 3.94
CA ARG A 74 -3.83 2.25 2.92
C ARG A 74 -4.89 3.18 3.48
N ALA A 75 -4.79 4.45 3.16
CA ALA A 75 -5.79 5.46 3.47
C ALA A 75 -6.15 6.25 2.22
N ASP A 76 -7.44 6.40 1.99
CA ASP A 76 -8.01 7.12 0.86
C ASP A 76 -8.99 8.18 1.34
N ASP A 77 -8.89 9.39 0.79
CA ASP A 77 -9.94 10.39 0.92
C ASP A 77 -11.13 9.98 0.05
N GLU A 78 -12.31 9.94 0.64
CA GLU A 78 -13.53 9.56 -0.05
C GLU A 78 -14.68 10.53 0.29
N MET A 79 -15.69 10.55 -0.55
CA MET A 79 -16.95 11.20 -0.27
C MET A 79 -17.99 10.15 0.12
N SER A 80 -18.44 10.21 1.35
CA SER A 80 -19.54 9.35 1.81
C SER A 80 -20.89 9.98 1.49
N THR A 81 -21.77 9.17 0.89
CA THR A 81 -23.15 9.55 0.58
C THR A 81 -24.16 8.84 1.46
N GLU A 82 -23.72 8.21 2.55
CA GLU A 82 -24.61 7.57 3.51
C GLU A 82 -25.46 8.61 4.24
N GLY A 83 -26.77 8.45 4.20
CA GLY A 83 -27.73 9.41 4.70
C GLY A 83 -27.92 10.59 3.76
N ASP A 84 -28.57 11.66 4.27
CA ASP A 84 -28.91 12.86 3.47
C ASP A 84 -27.75 13.87 3.36
N ARG A 85 -26.55 13.50 3.84
CA ARG A 85 -25.39 14.40 3.85
C ARG A 85 -24.22 13.81 3.09
N GLU A 86 -23.70 14.58 2.15
CA GLU A 86 -22.36 14.38 1.62
C GLU A 86 -21.33 14.82 2.66
N ARG A 87 -20.39 13.95 3.00
CA ARG A 87 -19.30 14.27 3.91
C ARG A 87 -18.00 13.64 3.42
N ARG A 88 -16.91 14.36 3.59
CA ARG A 88 -15.57 13.82 3.36
C ARG A 88 -15.21 12.86 4.49
N VAL A 89 -14.73 11.70 4.13
CA VAL A 89 -14.25 10.68 5.06
C VAL A 89 -12.86 10.23 4.67
N LEU A 90 -12.08 9.80 5.65
CA LEU A 90 -10.82 9.12 5.43
C LEU A 90 -11.07 7.64 5.68
N ASN A 91 -10.93 6.84 4.63
CA ASN A 91 -11.08 5.39 4.71
C ASN A 91 -9.69 4.76 4.84
N ALA A 92 -9.40 4.16 5.99
CA ALA A 92 -8.10 3.57 6.27
C ALA A 92 -8.25 2.09 6.63
N SER A 93 -7.40 1.26 6.05
CA SER A 93 -7.43 -0.19 6.26
C SER A 93 -6.03 -0.76 6.40
N VAL A 94 -5.94 -1.86 7.15
CA VAL A 94 -4.73 -2.69 7.24
C VAL A 94 -5.05 -4.08 6.74
N ARG A 95 -4.24 -4.58 5.82
CA ARG A 95 -4.33 -5.93 5.31
C ARG A 95 -3.06 -6.71 5.64
N THR A 96 -3.22 -7.91 6.14
CA THR A 96 -2.11 -8.82 6.45
C THR A 96 -2.18 -10.05 5.57
N ILE A 97 -1.08 -10.38 4.93
CA ILE A 97 -0.94 -11.57 4.09
C ILE A 97 0.24 -12.38 4.61
N LEU A 98 0.00 -13.66 4.92
CA LEU A 98 1.11 -14.57 5.24
C LEU A 98 1.93 -14.83 3.99
N LEU A 99 3.25 -14.63 4.06
CA LEU A 99 4.14 -14.87 2.91
C LEU A 99 4.07 -16.32 2.42
N SER A 100 3.83 -17.27 3.32
CA SER A 100 3.66 -18.69 2.98
C SER A 100 2.42 -18.98 2.13
N THR A 101 1.46 -18.06 2.05
CA THR A 101 0.26 -18.22 1.22
C THR A 101 0.43 -17.64 -0.18
N ILE A 102 1.52 -16.96 -0.45
CA ILE A 102 1.83 -16.45 -1.78
C ILE A 102 2.31 -17.62 -2.64
N THR A 103 1.54 -17.93 -3.68
CA THR A 103 1.80 -19.08 -4.56
C THR A 103 2.59 -18.71 -5.80
N ASP A 104 2.48 -17.44 -6.21
CA ASP A 104 3.14 -16.93 -7.41
C ASP A 104 3.35 -15.41 -7.31
N HIS A 105 4.35 -14.92 -8.00
CA HIS A 105 4.59 -13.49 -8.12
C HIS A 105 5.15 -13.15 -9.50
N VAL A 106 4.85 -11.94 -9.95
CA VAL A 106 5.38 -11.38 -11.20
C VAL A 106 5.95 -10.00 -10.92
N LEU A 107 7.23 -9.82 -11.17
CA LEU A 107 7.88 -8.52 -11.16
C LEU A 107 7.97 -8.01 -12.59
N THR A 108 7.31 -6.88 -12.86
CA THR A 108 7.37 -6.21 -14.16
C THR A 108 8.08 -4.89 -14.00
N THR A 109 9.05 -4.65 -14.84
CA THR A 109 9.74 -3.37 -14.93
C THR A 109 9.48 -2.75 -16.30
N GLU A 110 9.14 -1.48 -16.30
CA GLU A 110 8.98 -0.71 -17.51
C GLU A 110 10.13 0.29 -17.64
N TYR A 111 10.66 0.37 -18.84
CA TYR A 111 11.74 1.32 -19.16
C TYR A 111 11.29 2.20 -20.32
N GLU A 112 11.53 3.49 -20.18
CA GLU A 112 11.49 4.40 -21.30
C GLU A 112 12.77 4.25 -22.12
N VAL A 113 12.63 4.07 -23.43
CA VAL A 113 13.78 4.03 -24.35
C VAL A 113 14.00 5.44 -24.88
N LEU A 114 15.17 6.00 -24.56
CA LEU A 114 15.56 7.34 -24.98
C LEU A 114 16.14 7.33 -26.39
N GLY A 115 16.27 8.52 -27.03
CA GLY A 115 16.71 8.65 -28.42
C GLY A 115 18.13 8.20 -28.71
N ASP A 116 18.94 7.96 -27.66
CA ASP A 116 20.32 7.41 -27.73
C ASP A 116 20.35 5.90 -27.41
N ASP A 117 19.20 5.22 -27.41
CA ASP A 117 19.01 3.82 -27.01
C ASP A 117 19.31 3.52 -25.53
N THR A 118 19.57 4.52 -24.70
CA THR A 118 19.64 4.34 -23.25
C THR A 118 18.24 4.08 -22.67
N ARG A 119 18.21 3.44 -21.51
CA ARG A 119 16.96 3.09 -20.81
C ARG A 119 16.87 3.83 -19.50
N ARG A 120 15.69 4.35 -19.23
CA ARG A 120 15.37 4.95 -17.94
C ARG A 120 14.20 4.19 -17.32
N LEU A 121 14.38 3.70 -16.09
CA LEU A 121 13.29 3.02 -15.37
C LEU A 121 12.14 3.99 -15.16
N SER A 122 10.95 3.61 -15.64
CA SER A 122 9.72 4.41 -15.50
C SER A 122 8.76 3.83 -14.49
N GLU A 123 8.64 2.51 -14.40
CA GLU A 123 7.72 1.84 -13.49
C GLU A 123 8.26 0.49 -13.02
N VAL A 124 7.97 0.18 -11.75
CA VAL A 124 8.15 -1.17 -11.19
C VAL A 124 6.79 -1.63 -10.66
N ARG A 125 6.34 -2.80 -11.09
CA ARG A 125 5.06 -3.38 -10.69
C ARG A 125 5.26 -4.80 -10.18
N LEU A 126 4.82 -5.05 -8.95
CA LEU A 126 4.80 -6.39 -8.36
C LEU A 126 3.36 -6.88 -8.29
N ARG A 127 3.12 -8.06 -8.85
CA ARG A 127 1.86 -8.79 -8.71
C ARG A 127 2.10 -10.05 -7.90
N MET A 128 1.25 -10.27 -6.92
CA MET A 128 1.32 -11.47 -6.09
C MET A 128 -0.02 -12.18 -6.13
N TYR A 129 0.04 -13.49 -6.14
CA TYR A 129 -1.12 -14.36 -6.17
C TYR A 129 -1.13 -15.19 -4.90
N THR A 130 -2.26 -15.17 -4.21
CA THR A 130 -2.46 -15.96 -3.01
C THR A 130 -3.56 -16.97 -3.24
N GLN A 131 -3.40 -18.17 -2.67
CA GLN A 131 -4.43 -19.17 -2.66
C GLN A 131 -5.28 -19.00 -1.40
N LEU A 132 -6.55 -18.59 -1.54
CA LEU A 132 -7.51 -18.60 -0.46
C LEU A 132 -8.11 -20.01 -0.33
N ILE A 133 -7.79 -20.67 0.79
CA ILE A 133 -8.52 -21.88 1.18
C ILE A 133 -9.79 -21.39 1.89
N THR A 134 -10.89 -21.31 1.16
CA THR A 134 -12.20 -21.11 1.79
C THR A 134 -12.62 -22.40 2.48
N ARG A 135 -12.87 -22.32 3.80
CA ARG A 135 -13.50 -23.41 4.57
C ARG A 135 -14.99 -23.52 4.21
N SER A 136 -15.35 -23.66 2.96
CA SER A 136 -16.66 -24.12 2.59
C SER A 136 -16.57 -25.61 2.29
N ARG A 137 -17.59 -26.37 2.69
CA ARG A 137 -17.68 -27.84 2.51
C ARG A 137 -17.68 -28.29 1.04
N ARG A 138 -17.32 -27.43 0.09
CA ARG A 138 -17.11 -27.76 -1.31
C ARG A 138 -15.71 -27.25 -1.71
N LYS A 139 -14.88 -28.18 -2.12
CA LYS A 139 -13.54 -27.96 -2.64
C LYS A 139 -13.58 -27.02 -3.86
N SER A 140 -13.38 -25.75 -3.66
CA SER A 140 -13.00 -24.85 -4.73
C SER A 140 -11.93 -23.91 -4.20
N ALA A 141 -10.72 -24.06 -4.68
CA ALA A 141 -9.68 -23.08 -4.50
C ALA A 141 -10.06 -21.84 -5.32
N THR A 142 -10.25 -20.70 -4.66
CA THR A 142 -10.47 -19.41 -5.33
C THR A 142 -9.16 -18.66 -5.36
N GLU A 143 -8.67 -18.44 -6.55
CA GLU A 143 -7.46 -17.64 -6.78
C GLU A 143 -7.79 -16.16 -6.65
N ASN A 144 -7.26 -15.50 -5.63
CA ASN A 144 -7.35 -14.05 -5.50
C ASN A 144 -6.08 -13.39 -6.03
N ARG A 145 -6.27 -12.52 -6.99
CA ARG A 145 -5.21 -11.71 -7.60
C ARG A 145 -5.15 -10.36 -6.90
N HIS A 146 -4.00 -10.04 -6.36
CA HIS A 146 -3.75 -8.74 -5.77
C HIS A 146 -2.68 -8.02 -6.56
N LEU A 147 -3.03 -6.82 -7.01
CA LEU A 147 -2.09 -5.86 -7.59
C LEU A 147 -1.54 -5.01 -6.44
N LEU A 148 -0.23 -4.97 -6.34
CA LEU A 148 0.51 -4.03 -5.52
C LEU A 148 1.09 -2.94 -6.41
#